data_5f17346341e9eeee448e7be3842da5b8
#
_entry.id   5f17346341e9eeee448e7be3842da5b8
#
_cell.length_a   1.000
_cell.length_b   1.000
_cell.length_c   1.000
_cell.angle_alpha   90.00
_cell.angle_beta   90.00
_cell.angle_gamma   90.00
#
_symmetry.space_group_name_H-M   'P 1'
#
loop_
_entity.id
_entity.type
_entity.pdbx_description
1 polymer ?
#
loop_
_entity_poly.entity_id
_entity_poly.type
_entity_poly.pdbx_seq_one_letter_code
_entity_poly.pdbx_strand_id
1 'polypeptide(L)'
;MPSCPLCANPTTHHFHADGRRDYFRCSVCDLVAVPPEQRLGPQAEKAVYDQHDNRPDDPGYRRFLGRLFDPLSDRLSPGAEGLDFGAGPGPTLSLMFEEAGFATRIHDPYYHPAPENLKRYYDFITATEVVEHLFAPGPVLFALARQLRPGGWLGLMTKRTPEDFARWHYIRDPTHVVFFSETSFRWLAEALGMSVDFPAADVVLMRRDTSH
;
A
#
# COMPACT_ATOMS: atom_id res chain seq x y z
N MET A 1 4.68 -14.39 -20.78
CA MET A 1 4.15 -13.22 -20.06
C MET A 1 4.13 -13.56 -18.60
N PRO A 2 4.49 -12.64 -17.70
CA PRO A 2 4.47 -12.92 -16.26
C PRO A 2 3.03 -13.11 -15.75
N SER A 3 2.86 -13.95 -14.73
CA SER A 3 1.59 -14.03 -14.00
C SER A 3 1.36 -12.74 -13.19
N CYS A 4 0.10 -12.39 -12.96
CA CYS A 4 -0.26 -11.21 -12.18
C CYS A 4 0.22 -11.33 -10.73
N PRO A 5 1.02 -10.38 -10.19
CA PRO A 5 1.54 -10.48 -8.83
C PRO A 5 0.49 -10.21 -7.73
N LEU A 6 -0.71 -9.73 -8.10
CA LEU A 6 -1.83 -9.52 -7.17
C LEU A 6 -2.76 -10.73 -7.10
N CYS A 7 -3.32 -11.16 -8.26
CA CYS A 7 -4.37 -12.19 -8.31
C CYS A 7 -3.89 -13.56 -8.81
N ALA A 8 -2.60 -13.69 -9.10
CA ALA A 8 -1.97 -14.89 -9.66
C ALA A 8 -2.54 -15.35 -11.02
N ASN A 9 -3.38 -14.55 -11.69
CA ASN A 9 -3.86 -14.87 -13.03
C ASN A 9 -2.68 -15.06 -13.99
N PRO A 10 -2.58 -16.17 -14.73
CA PRO A 10 -1.47 -16.43 -15.65
C PRO A 10 -1.49 -15.53 -16.90
N THR A 11 -2.61 -14.86 -17.17
CA THR A 11 -2.79 -14.06 -18.38
C THR A 11 -2.69 -12.57 -18.09
N THR A 12 -1.56 -11.98 -18.48
CA THR A 12 -1.38 -10.54 -18.58
C THR A 12 -1.08 -10.17 -20.04
N HIS A 13 -1.38 -8.95 -20.44
CA HIS A 13 -1.10 -8.47 -21.79
C HIS A 13 -0.22 -7.22 -21.74
N HIS A 14 0.62 -7.05 -22.75
CA HIS A 14 1.43 -5.84 -22.90
C HIS A 14 0.51 -4.63 -22.98
N PHE A 15 0.75 -3.63 -22.13
CA PHE A 15 -0.12 -2.46 -21.98
C PHE A 15 0.55 -1.18 -22.45
N HIS A 16 1.82 -0.99 -22.07
CA HIS A 16 2.59 0.21 -22.37
C HIS A 16 4.10 -0.09 -22.34
N ALA A 17 4.89 0.76 -23.00
CA ALA A 17 6.34 0.82 -22.85
C ALA A 17 6.78 2.30 -22.86
N ASP A 18 7.67 2.68 -21.94
CA ASP A 18 8.20 4.06 -21.85
C ASP A 18 9.65 4.19 -22.35
N GLY A 19 10.16 3.13 -23.03
CA GLY A 19 11.53 3.05 -23.53
C GLY A 19 12.57 2.64 -22.45
N ARG A 20 12.16 2.53 -21.18
CA ARG A 20 12.96 2.02 -20.06
C ARG A 20 12.39 0.71 -19.54
N ARG A 21 11.06 0.63 -19.42
CA ARG A 21 10.32 -0.49 -18.85
C ARG A 21 9.09 -0.81 -19.70
N ASP A 22 8.72 -2.07 -19.68
CA ASP A 22 7.45 -2.57 -20.17
C ASP A 22 6.44 -2.69 -19.03
N TYR A 23 5.18 -2.50 -19.34
CA TYR A 23 4.08 -2.57 -18.40
C TYR A 23 3.05 -3.56 -18.90
N PHE A 24 2.66 -4.50 -18.04
CA PHE A 24 1.69 -5.53 -18.36
C PHE A 24 0.44 -5.37 -17.50
N ARG A 25 -0.73 -5.39 -18.13
CA ARG A 25 -2.03 -5.27 -17.45
C ARG A 25 -2.66 -6.64 -17.28
N CYS A 26 -3.20 -6.90 -16.10
CA CYS A 26 -3.96 -8.11 -15.81
C CYS A 26 -5.40 -7.98 -16.33
N SER A 27 -5.88 -9.00 -17.05
CA SER A 27 -7.26 -9.02 -17.57
C SER A 27 -8.33 -9.31 -16.51
N VAL A 28 -7.94 -9.75 -15.30
CA VAL A 28 -8.86 -10.09 -14.20
C VAL A 28 -8.97 -8.97 -13.19
N CYS A 29 -7.86 -8.52 -12.62
CA CYS A 29 -7.88 -7.51 -11.55
C CYS A 29 -7.41 -6.12 -11.99
N ASP A 30 -7.11 -5.93 -13.27
CA ASP A 30 -6.68 -4.65 -13.85
C ASP A 30 -5.37 -4.07 -13.30
N LEU A 31 -4.63 -4.83 -12.46
CA LEU A 31 -3.31 -4.40 -12.00
C LEU A 31 -2.36 -4.26 -13.19
N VAL A 32 -1.62 -3.15 -13.21
CA VAL A 32 -0.49 -2.98 -14.13
C VAL A 32 0.81 -3.30 -13.38
N ALA A 33 1.71 -4.07 -13.99
CA ALA A 33 2.95 -4.48 -13.35
C ALA A 33 4.14 -4.40 -14.31
N VAL A 34 5.31 -4.05 -13.76
CA VAL A 34 6.61 -4.13 -14.42
C VAL A 34 7.12 -5.57 -14.33
N PRO A 35 7.66 -6.17 -15.41
CA PRO A 35 8.20 -7.52 -15.36
C PRO A 35 9.41 -7.62 -14.42
N PRO A 36 9.62 -8.79 -13.77
CA PRO A 36 10.63 -8.95 -12.72
C PRO A 36 12.05 -8.56 -13.14
N GLU A 37 12.43 -8.84 -14.37
CA GLU A 37 13.77 -8.58 -14.94
C GLU A 37 14.08 -7.09 -15.16
N GLN A 38 13.06 -6.23 -15.08
CA GLN A 38 13.18 -4.77 -15.24
C GLN A 38 13.02 -4.01 -13.92
N ARG A 39 12.96 -4.72 -12.79
CA ARG A 39 12.86 -4.13 -11.45
C ARG A 39 14.24 -3.90 -10.85
N LEU A 40 14.34 -2.92 -9.96
CA LEU A 40 15.58 -2.69 -9.21
C LEU A 40 15.87 -3.86 -8.26
N GLY A 41 17.16 -4.14 -8.05
CA GLY A 41 17.57 -5.01 -6.95
C GLY A 41 17.51 -4.28 -5.59
N PRO A 42 17.49 -5.01 -4.44
CA PRO A 42 17.27 -4.43 -3.11
C PRO A 42 18.21 -3.28 -2.72
N GLN A 43 19.47 -3.33 -3.14
CA GLN A 43 20.45 -2.27 -2.83
C GLN A 43 20.14 -0.98 -3.59
N ALA A 44 19.77 -1.08 -4.88
CA ALA A 44 19.43 0.08 -5.70
C ALA A 44 18.08 0.69 -5.29
N GLU A 45 17.12 -0.14 -4.91
CA GLU A 45 15.83 0.26 -4.36
C GLU A 45 16.02 1.04 -3.05
N LYS A 46 16.79 0.49 -2.09
CA LYS A 46 17.08 1.18 -0.83
C LYS A 46 17.79 2.52 -1.05
N ALA A 47 18.71 2.61 -2.01
CA ALA A 47 19.41 3.88 -2.32
C ALA A 47 18.47 4.99 -2.82
N VAL A 48 17.33 4.63 -3.45
CA VAL A 48 16.27 5.59 -3.80
C VAL A 48 15.51 6.00 -2.53
N TYR A 49 15.13 5.06 -1.67
CA TYR A 49 14.41 5.35 -0.42
C TYR A 49 15.23 6.23 0.54
N ASP A 50 16.54 6.06 0.60
CA ASP A 50 17.44 6.87 1.45
C ASP A 50 17.47 8.37 1.03
N GLN A 51 16.89 8.74 -0.11
CA GLN A 51 16.79 10.13 -0.56
C GLN A 51 15.51 10.83 -0.05
N HIS A 52 14.58 10.08 0.55
CA HIS A 52 13.34 10.65 1.08
C HIS A 52 13.57 11.27 2.47
N ASP A 53 13.12 12.52 2.62
CA ASP A 53 13.11 13.22 3.91
C ASP A 53 11.70 13.19 4.51
N ASN A 54 11.43 12.16 5.32
CA ASN A 54 10.13 11.91 5.95
C ASN A 54 10.11 12.38 7.42
N ARG A 55 10.45 13.65 7.66
CA ARG A 55 10.62 14.18 9.02
C ARG A 55 9.26 14.33 9.74
N PRO A 56 9.14 13.85 10.99
CA PRO A 56 7.91 13.92 11.77
C PRO A 56 7.45 15.35 12.11
N ASP A 57 8.36 16.32 12.08
CA ASP A 57 8.09 17.73 12.36
C ASP A 57 7.76 18.54 11.10
N ASP A 58 7.78 17.94 9.88
CA ASP A 58 7.38 18.61 8.65
C ASP A 58 5.84 18.75 8.54
N PRO A 59 5.29 19.97 8.62
CA PRO A 59 3.85 20.19 8.51
C PRO A 59 3.30 19.84 7.11
N GLY A 60 4.13 19.91 6.07
CA GLY A 60 3.75 19.53 4.71
C GLY A 60 3.55 18.02 4.59
N TYR A 61 4.48 17.25 5.15
CA TYR A 61 4.42 15.80 5.17
C TYR A 61 3.26 15.29 6.04
N ARG A 62 3.06 15.86 7.24
CA ARG A 62 1.91 15.55 8.09
C ARG A 62 0.57 15.83 7.39
N ARG A 63 0.45 16.94 6.66
CA ARG A 63 -0.74 17.26 5.86
C ARG A 63 -0.95 16.25 4.72
N PHE A 64 0.13 15.79 4.09
CA PHE A 64 0.07 14.74 3.09
C PHE A 64 -0.49 13.43 3.68
N LEU A 65 0.04 12.98 4.82
CA LEU A 65 -0.41 11.79 5.54
C LEU A 65 -1.82 11.95 6.13
N GLY A 66 -2.23 13.18 6.45
CA GLY A 66 -3.58 13.51 6.93
C GLY A 66 -4.69 13.05 6.01
N ARG A 67 -4.42 12.91 4.71
CA ARG A 67 -5.40 12.39 3.75
C ARG A 67 -5.85 10.97 4.05
N LEU A 68 -4.97 10.13 4.61
CA LEU A 68 -5.29 8.79 5.10
C LEU A 68 -5.67 8.83 6.59
N PHE A 69 -4.91 9.57 7.39
CA PHE A 69 -5.09 9.63 8.84
C PHE A 69 -6.51 10.09 9.23
N ASP A 70 -6.96 11.23 8.70
CA ASP A 70 -8.23 11.83 9.09
C ASP A 70 -9.42 10.87 8.84
N PRO A 71 -9.67 10.38 7.61
CA PRO A 71 -10.81 9.50 7.38
C PRO A 71 -10.69 8.14 8.06
N LEU A 72 -9.47 7.65 8.37
CA LEU A 72 -9.30 6.39 9.09
C LEU A 72 -9.52 6.60 10.59
N SER A 73 -8.94 7.61 11.22
CA SER A 73 -9.08 7.89 12.65
C SER A 73 -10.53 8.11 13.05
N ASP A 74 -11.35 8.78 12.21
CA ASP A 74 -12.79 8.98 12.41
C ASP A 74 -13.60 7.66 12.48
N ARG A 75 -13.04 6.57 11.98
CA ARG A 75 -13.67 5.24 11.94
C ARG A 75 -13.21 4.31 13.05
N LEU A 76 -12.16 4.69 13.79
CA LEU A 76 -11.58 3.87 14.84
C LEU A 76 -12.31 4.06 16.16
N SER A 77 -12.42 2.99 16.93
CA SER A 77 -12.90 3.04 18.32
C SER A 77 -11.79 3.52 19.27
N PRO A 78 -12.11 4.22 20.36
CA PRO A 78 -11.12 4.57 21.36
C PRO A 78 -10.31 3.37 21.84
N GLY A 79 -8.99 3.52 21.89
CA GLY A 79 -8.06 2.45 22.28
C GLY A 79 -7.74 1.43 21.21
N ALA A 80 -8.12 1.66 19.94
CA ALA A 80 -7.75 0.82 18.83
C ALA A 80 -6.20 0.70 18.71
N GLU A 81 -5.73 -0.49 18.39
CA GLU A 81 -4.31 -0.80 18.19
C GLU A 81 -4.01 -0.99 16.70
N GLY A 82 -2.95 -0.35 16.21
CA GLY A 82 -2.57 -0.36 14.81
C GLY A 82 -1.18 -0.88 14.48
N LEU A 83 -0.98 -1.14 13.19
CA LEU A 83 0.32 -1.39 12.57
C LEU A 83 0.50 -0.43 11.39
N ASP A 84 1.59 0.30 11.36
CA ASP A 84 2.06 1.04 10.19
C ASP A 84 3.10 0.18 9.45
N PHE A 85 2.68 -0.39 8.33
CA PHE A 85 3.48 -1.30 7.51
C PHE A 85 4.20 -0.52 6.41
N GLY A 86 5.54 -0.63 6.36
CA GLY A 86 6.37 0.17 5.47
C GLY A 86 6.53 1.62 5.97
N ALA A 87 6.75 1.78 7.28
CA ALA A 87 6.80 3.08 7.96
C ALA A 87 7.94 4.00 7.49
N GLY A 88 8.89 3.47 6.70
CA GLY A 88 10.05 4.20 6.21
C GLY A 88 11.01 4.67 7.31
N PRO A 89 11.98 5.56 6.99
CA PRO A 89 12.97 6.04 7.95
C PRO A 89 12.37 6.98 9.01
N GLY A 90 11.28 7.69 8.69
CA GLY A 90 10.60 8.64 9.57
C GLY A 90 9.13 8.25 9.77
N PRO A 91 8.80 7.47 10.82
CA PRO A 91 7.47 6.87 11.01
C PRO A 91 6.43 7.89 11.47
N THR A 92 6.23 8.95 10.68
CA THR A 92 5.36 10.10 11.00
C THR A 92 3.91 9.70 11.17
N LEU A 93 3.40 8.78 10.34
CA LEU A 93 1.99 8.37 10.41
C LEU A 93 1.69 7.64 11.72
N SER A 94 2.56 6.74 12.16
CA SER A 94 2.39 6.06 13.46
C SER A 94 2.39 7.05 14.62
N LEU A 95 3.25 8.09 14.59
CA LEU A 95 3.25 9.16 15.60
C LEU A 95 1.95 9.96 15.59
N MET A 96 1.37 10.24 14.42
CA MET A 96 0.06 10.92 14.34
C MET A 96 -1.05 10.10 15.00
N PHE A 97 -1.05 8.78 14.81
CA PHE A 97 -2.00 7.89 15.48
C PHE A 97 -1.75 7.84 16.99
N GLU A 98 -0.50 7.76 17.45
CA GLU A 98 -0.15 7.77 18.88
C GLU A 98 -0.57 9.08 19.57
N GLU A 99 -0.33 10.22 18.93
CA GLU A 99 -0.80 11.55 19.41
C GLU A 99 -2.32 11.62 19.52
N ALA A 100 -3.06 10.90 18.68
CA ALA A 100 -4.50 10.78 18.72
C ALA A 100 -5.01 9.69 19.70
N GLY A 101 -4.11 9.02 20.44
CA GLY A 101 -4.46 8.00 21.44
C GLY A 101 -4.62 6.58 20.89
N PHE A 102 -4.14 6.31 19.68
CA PHE A 102 -4.14 4.97 19.07
C PHE A 102 -2.74 4.34 19.13
N ALA A 103 -2.55 3.30 19.94
CA ALA A 103 -1.29 2.61 20.06
C ALA A 103 -0.90 1.99 18.71
N THR A 104 0.21 2.47 18.11
CA THR A 104 0.59 2.07 16.76
C THR A 104 1.99 1.48 16.72
N ARG A 105 2.09 0.22 16.29
CA ARG A 105 3.36 -0.45 16.02
C ARG A 105 3.81 -0.15 14.62
N ILE A 106 5.12 -0.29 14.38
CA ILE A 106 5.71 -0.10 13.05
C ILE A 106 6.39 -1.38 12.58
N HIS A 107 6.45 -1.59 11.28
CA HIS A 107 7.32 -2.56 10.64
C HIS A 107 7.77 -2.02 9.28
N ASP A 108 9.07 -2.00 9.08
CA ASP A 108 9.69 -1.70 7.78
C ASP A 108 10.91 -2.60 7.61
N PRO A 109 11.06 -3.32 6.49
CA PRO A 109 12.15 -4.28 6.32
C PRO A 109 13.54 -3.63 6.27
N TYR A 110 13.63 -2.36 5.87
CA TYR A 110 14.91 -1.63 5.74
C TYR A 110 15.24 -0.80 6.96
N TYR A 111 14.25 -0.15 7.58
CA TYR A 111 14.46 0.88 8.59
C TYR A 111 14.03 0.46 10.00
N HIS A 112 12.98 -0.35 10.12
CA HIS A 112 12.39 -0.78 11.39
C HIS A 112 12.00 -2.25 11.33
N PRO A 113 12.99 -3.18 11.21
CA PRO A 113 12.70 -4.61 11.09
C PRO A 113 12.15 -5.17 12.42
N ALA A 114 10.84 -5.37 12.46
CA ALA A 114 10.09 -5.90 13.60
C ALA A 114 9.15 -7.04 13.14
N PRO A 115 9.68 -8.21 12.72
CA PRO A 115 8.88 -9.30 12.17
C PRO A 115 7.90 -9.91 13.19
N GLU A 116 8.11 -9.71 14.48
CA GLU A 116 7.18 -10.08 15.55
C GLU A 116 5.86 -9.30 15.46
N ASN A 117 5.88 -8.07 14.95
CA ASN A 117 4.67 -7.29 14.74
C ASN A 117 3.80 -7.87 13.61
N LEU A 118 4.37 -8.61 12.67
CA LEU A 118 3.64 -9.31 11.61
C LEU A 118 2.96 -10.61 12.10
N LYS A 119 3.04 -10.94 13.40
CA LYS A 119 2.38 -12.11 14.01
C LYS A 119 1.25 -11.73 14.95
N ARG A 120 0.87 -10.46 15.00
CA ARG A 120 -0.16 -9.91 15.89
C ARG A 120 -1.45 -9.62 15.13
N TYR A 121 -2.52 -9.33 15.89
CA TYR A 121 -3.80 -8.86 15.34
C TYR A 121 -4.04 -7.40 15.72
N TYR A 122 -4.63 -6.65 14.80
CA TYR A 122 -4.79 -5.21 14.87
C TYR A 122 -6.24 -4.78 14.58
N ASP A 123 -6.63 -3.63 15.10
CA ASP A 123 -7.88 -2.97 14.76
C ASP A 123 -7.74 -2.18 13.46
N PHE A 124 -6.52 -1.72 13.16
CA PHE A 124 -6.20 -1.11 11.88
C PHE A 124 -4.77 -1.41 11.44
N ILE A 125 -4.57 -1.43 10.13
CA ILE A 125 -3.24 -1.53 9.50
C ILE A 125 -3.17 -0.46 8.43
N THR A 126 -2.06 0.28 8.38
CA THR A 126 -1.77 1.27 7.33
C THR A 126 -0.60 0.84 6.48
N ALA A 127 -0.64 1.23 5.19
CA ALA A 127 0.50 1.15 4.27
C ALA A 127 0.44 2.34 3.31
N THR A 128 1.30 3.34 3.53
CA THR A 128 1.29 4.62 2.83
C THR A 128 2.48 4.74 1.91
N GLU A 129 2.24 4.86 0.59
CA GLU A 129 3.27 4.83 -0.47
C GLU A 129 4.17 3.58 -0.32
N VAL A 130 3.53 2.41 -0.23
CA VAL A 130 4.16 1.11 -0.03
C VAL A 130 3.75 0.08 -1.07
N VAL A 131 2.43 0.00 -1.35
CA VAL A 131 1.89 -1.13 -2.12
C VAL A 131 2.37 -1.13 -3.57
N GLU A 132 2.73 0.02 -4.13
CA GLU A 132 3.31 0.19 -5.46
C GLU A 132 4.74 -0.35 -5.59
N HIS A 133 5.43 -0.52 -4.47
CA HIS A 133 6.80 -1.05 -4.39
C HIS A 133 6.83 -2.57 -4.19
N LEU A 134 5.70 -3.20 -3.88
CA LEU A 134 5.65 -4.63 -3.57
C LEU A 134 5.84 -5.49 -4.82
N PHE A 135 6.86 -6.32 -4.84
CA PHE A 135 7.11 -7.27 -5.94
C PHE A 135 6.04 -8.36 -6.04
N ALA A 136 5.41 -8.69 -4.92
CA ALA A 136 4.31 -9.65 -4.79
C ALA A 136 3.22 -9.09 -3.88
N PRO A 137 2.45 -8.08 -4.32
CA PRO A 137 1.45 -7.41 -3.49
C PRO A 137 0.33 -8.34 -3.00
N GLY A 138 -0.06 -9.34 -3.79
CA GLY A 138 -1.10 -10.29 -3.39
C GLY A 138 -0.77 -10.98 -2.06
N PRO A 139 0.28 -11.80 -1.97
CA PRO A 139 0.66 -12.46 -0.73
C PRO A 139 0.78 -11.52 0.48
N VAL A 140 1.34 -10.32 0.29
CA VAL A 140 1.52 -9.34 1.38
C VAL A 140 0.17 -8.80 1.84
N LEU A 141 -0.68 -8.31 0.92
CA LEU A 141 -1.98 -7.72 1.27
C LEU A 141 -2.93 -8.76 1.88
N PHE A 142 -2.91 -10.01 1.38
CA PHE A 142 -3.67 -11.09 1.99
C PHE A 142 -3.15 -11.43 3.41
N ALA A 143 -1.84 -11.34 3.65
CA ALA A 143 -1.27 -11.56 4.99
C ALA A 143 -1.69 -10.44 5.95
N LEU A 144 -1.60 -9.17 5.55
CA LEU A 144 -2.02 -8.02 6.35
C LEU A 144 -3.52 -8.08 6.68
N ALA A 145 -4.37 -8.38 5.69
CA ALA A 145 -5.81 -8.51 5.92
C ALA A 145 -6.17 -9.61 6.95
N ARG A 146 -5.43 -10.72 6.97
CA ARG A 146 -5.62 -11.78 7.98
C ARG A 146 -5.24 -11.34 9.40
N GLN A 147 -4.39 -10.33 9.54
CA GLN A 147 -4.00 -9.77 10.84
C GLN A 147 -4.99 -8.72 11.37
N LEU A 148 -5.98 -8.33 10.59
CA LEU A 148 -7.05 -7.49 11.10
C LEU A 148 -8.01 -8.29 11.99
N ARG A 149 -8.41 -7.69 13.10
CA ARG A 149 -9.53 -8.17 13.90
C ARG A 149 -10.84 -8.06 13.12
N PRO A 150 -11.89 -8.82 13.43
CA PRO A 150 -13.23 -8.59 12.85
C PRO A 150 -13.66 -7.13 13.01
N GLY A 151 -14.10 -6.50 11.93
CA GLY A 151 -14.44 -5.07 11.88
C GLY A 151 -13.25 -4.12 11.72
N GLY A 152 -12.02 -4.63 11.69
CA GLY A 152 -10.79 -3.86 11.54
C GLY A 152 -10.61 -3.27 10.14
N TRP A 153 -9.72 -2.29 10.03
CA TRP A 153 -9.51 -1.49 8.83
C TRP A 153 -8.11 -1.66 8.22
N LEU A 154 -8.05 -1.80 6.91
CA LEU A 154 -6.83 -1.66 6.12
C LEU A 154 -6.87 -0.32 5.39
N GLY A 155 -5.99 0.59 5.77
CA GLY A 155 -5.83 1.90 5.15
C GLY A 155 -4.61 1.89 4.20
N LEU A 156 -4.86 2.11 2.91
CA LEU A 156 -3.81 2.17 1.89
C LEU A 156 -3.76 3.56 1.28
N MET A 157 -2.55 4.06 1.03
CA MET A 157 -2.36 5.29 0.30
C MET A 157 -1.38 5.04 -0.84
N THR A 158 -1.86 5.18 -2.06
CA THR A 158 -1.10 5.06 -3.31
C THR A 158 -1.90 5.69 -4.45
N LYS A 159 -1.24 6.25 -5.44
CA LYS A 159 -1.93 6.86 -6.57
C LYS A 159 -2.55 5.79 -7.47
N ARG A 160 -3.83 5.97 -7.80
CA ARG A 160 -4.54 5.07 -8.72
C ARG A 160 -4.21 5.36 -10.18
N THR A 161 -4.10 4.30 -10.98
CA THR A 161 -3.83 4.33 -12.42
C THR A 161 -4.83 5.23 -13.15
N PRO A 162 -4.38 6.32 -13.83
CA PRO A 162 -5.23 7.21 -14.60
C PRO A 162 -5.50 6.65 -16.01
N GLU A 163 -6.42 7.29 -16.74
CA GLU A 163 -6.65 6.98 -18.16
C GLU A 163 -5.42 7.25 -19.01
N ASP A 164 -4.74 8.41 -18.80
CA ASP A 164 -3.49 8.76 -19.50
C ASP A 164 -2.27 8.25 -18.75
N PHE A 165 -2.12 6.91 -18.73
CA PHE A 165 -0.98 6.24 -18.08
C PHE A 165 0.37 6.67 -18.65
N ALA A 166 0.47 6.88 -19.95
CA ALA A 166 1.73 7.17 -20.63
C ALA A 166 2.38 8.50 -20.17
N ARG A 167 1.57 9.48 -19.76
CA ARG A 167 2.04 10.79 -19.28
C ARG A 167 2.12 10.88 -17.76
N TRP A 168 1.73 9.84 -17.07
CA TRP A 168 1.66 9.85 -15.62
C TRP A 168 3.06 9.89 -15.01
N HIS A 169 3.33 10.91 -14.18
CA HIS A 169 4.65 11.10 -13.57
C HIS A 169 5.04 9.94 -12.61
N TYR A 170 4.06 9.24 -12.05
CA TYR A 170 4.25 8.17 -11.06
C TYR A 170 4.99 6.95 -11.63
N ILE A 171 4.91 6.71 -12.95
CA ILE A 171 5.68 5.67 -13.64
C ILE A 171 7.17 6.01 -13.79
N ARG A 172 7.59 7.25 -13.48
CA ARG A 172 8.99 7.67 -13.61
C ARG A 172 9.85 7.21 -12.44
N ASP A 173 9.24 6.90 -11.30
CA ASP A 173 9.94 6.33 -10.17
C ASP A 173 10.32 4.88 -10.48
N PRO A 174 11.63 4.54 -10.48
CA PRO A 174 12.08 3.20 -10.82
C PRO A 174 11.73 2.15 -9.75
N THR A 175 11.37 2.57 -8.54
CA THR A 175 10.96 1.69 -7.44
C THR A 175 9.48 1.32 -7.49
N HIS A 176 8.65 2.06 -8.27
CA HIS A 176 7.26 1.69 -8.51
C HIS A 176 7.18 0.55 -9.53
N VAL A 177 6.76 -0.60 -9.09
CA VAL A 177 6.75 -1.84 -9.89
C VAL A 177 5.36 -2.40 -10.13
N VAL A 178 4.34 -1.93 -9.38
CA VAL A 178 2.93 -2.25 -9.60
C VAL A 178 2.07 -0.99 -9.46
N PHE A 179 0.98 -0.94 -10.23
CA PHE A 179 0.10 0.23 -10.29
C PHE A 179 -1.34 -0.26 -10.18
N PHE A 180 -2.01 0.18 -9.13
CA PHE A 180 -3.38 -0.21 -8.83
C PHE A 180 -4.37 0.74 -9.48
N SER A 181 -5.43 0.19 -10.05
CA SER A 181 -6.62 0.94 -10.40
C SER A 181 -7.70 0.80 -9.32
N GLU A 182 -8.79 1.53 -9.43
CA GLU A 182 -9.96 1.31 -8.58
C GLU A 182 -10.51 -0.11 -8.74
N THR A 183 -10.48 -0.65 -9.96
CA THR A 183 -10.84 -2.05 -10.25
C THR A 183 -9.96 -3.04 -9.50
N SER A 184 -8.64 -2.77 -9.41
CA SER A 184 -7.72 -3.62 -8.66
C SER A 184 -8.07 -3.68 -7.18
N PHE A 185 -8.43 -2.55 -6.57
CA PHE A 185 -8.82 -2.51 -5.16
C PHE A 185 -10.21 -3.12 -4.91
N ARG A 186 -11.16 -2.95 -5.82
CA ARG A 186 -12.48 -3.61 -5.74
C ARG A 186 -12.33 -5.13 -5.84
N TRP A 187 -11.50 -5.60 -6.78
CA TRP A 187 -11.18 -7.02 -6.88
C TRP A 187 -10.52 -7.55 -5.59
N LEU A 188 -9.56 -6.81 -5.03
CA LEU A 188 -8.87 -7.20 -3.80
C LEU A 188 -9.85 -7.27 -2.62
N ALA A 189 -10.73 -6.29 -2.48
CA ALA A 189 -11.74 -6.26 -1.42
C ALA A 189 -12.69 -7.46 -1.52
N GLU A 190 -13.19 -7.77 -2.72
CA GLU A 190 -14.03 -8.95 -2.96
C GLU A 190 -13.31 -10.25 -2.60
N ALA A 191 -12.04 -10.40 -3.05
CA ALA A 191 -11.22 -11.58 -2.78
C ALA A 191 -10.89 -11.77 -1.29
N LEU A 192 -10.89 -10.68 -0.51
CA LEU A 192 -10.65 -10.67 0.94
C LEU A 192 -11.94 -10.76 1.77
N GLY A 193 -13.13 -10.68 1.16
CA GLY A 193 -14.41 -10.55 1.86
C GLY A 193 -14.50 -9.27 2.68
N MET A 194 -14.02 -8.15 2.13
CA MET A 194 -13.99 -6.84 2.77
C MET A 194 -14.81 -5.82 1.98
N SER A 195 -15.37 -4.84 2.66
CA SER A 195 -15.90 -3.64 1.99
C SER A 195 -14.76 -2.70 1.63
N VAL A 196 -14.96 -1.84 0.62
CA VAL A 196 -13.97 -0.84 0.17
C VAL A 196 -14.59 0.53 -0.02
N ASP A 197 -13.90 1.57 0.43
CA ASP A 197 -14.22 2.99 0.28
C ASP A 197 -13.01 3.76 -0.25
N PHE A 198 -13.26 4.85 -0.97
CA PHE A 198 -12.25 5.70 -1.61
C PHE A 198 -12.42 7.16 -1.16
N PRO A 199 -12.01 7.52 0.07
CA PRO A 199 -12.24 8.86 0.62
C PRO A 199 -11.50 9.98 -0.13
N ALA A 200 -10.38 9.64 -0.78
CA ALA A 200 -9.60 10.57 -1.61
C ALA A 200 -9.05 9.88 -2.87
N ALA A 201 -8.47 10.67 -3.78
CA ALA A 201 -7.95 10.17 -5.06
C ALA A 201 -6.83 9.12 -4.90
N ASP A 202 -6.14 9.12 -3.79
CA ASP A 202 -5.01 8.24 -3.48
C ASP A 202 -5.19 7.47 -2.16
N VAL A 203 -6.37 7.50 -1.56
CA VAL A 203 -6.69 6.80 -0.32
C VAL A 203 -7.72 5.71 -0.56
N VAL A 204 -7.46 4.54 0.01
CA VAL A 204 -8.33 3.37 -0.02
C VAL A 204 -8.50 2.86 1.40
N LEU A 205 -9.72 2.72 1.85
CA LEU A 205 -10.07 2.12 3.14
C LEU A 205 -10.84 0.83 2.88
N MET A 206 -10.34 -0.29 3.41
CA MET A 206 -11.04 -1.56 3.36
C MET A 206 -11.39 -1.99 4.78
N ARG A 207 -12.60 -2.48 4.99
CA ARG A 207 -13.06 -2.96 6.29
C ARG A 207 -13.32 -4.45 6.24
N ARG A 208 -12.72 -5.17 7.19
CA ARG A 208 -13.02 -6.59 7.41
C ARG A 208 -14.42 -6.75 8.01
N ASP A 209 -15.22 -7.65 7.46
CA ASP A 209 -16.54 -7.94 8.02
C ASP A 209 -16.47 -8.46 9.45
N THR A 210 -17.50 -8.19 10.24
CA THR A 210 -17.60 -8.62 11.65
C THR A 210 -18.08 -10.06 11.79
N SER A 211 -18.52 -10.68 10.70
CA SER A 211 -19.27 -11.95 10.69
C SER A 211 -18.42 -13.21 10.44
N HIS A 212 -17.07 -13.09 10.46
CA HIS A 212 -16.18 -14.26 10.25
C HIS A 212 -14.99 -14.25 11.18
#